data_edf03c513ca0d389051b222260fa9b8e
#
_entry.id   edf03c513ca0d389051b222260fa9b8e
#
_cell.length_a   1.000
_cell.length_b   1.000
_cell.length_c   1.000
_cell.angle_alpha   90.00
_cell.angle_beta   90.00
_cell.angle_gamma   90.00
#
_symmetry.space_group_name_H-M   'P 1'
#
loop_
_entity.id
_entity.type
_entity.pdbx_description
1 polymer ?
#
loop_
_entity_poly.entity_id
_entity_poly.type
_entity_poly.pdbx_seq_one_letter_code
_entity_poly.pdbx_strand_id
1 'polypeptide(L)'
;MMIPVPHDGRVLDVHDPLVGYVREGRTDRFYKSMDWQRKRAEIIARDNYECQRCKQMGRVGPGEMVHHMMHLKDEPTLGLCDDNLVTLCNRCHAEVHEQELSGNYARRNNVLSDERW
;
A
#
# COMPACT_ATOMS: atom_id res chain seq x y z
N MET A 1 6.10 -23.00 -9.54
CA MET A 1 6.04 -22.74 -9.21
C MET A 1 5.95 -22.25 -8.68
N MET A 2 5.95 -22.12 -8.49
CA MET A 2 5.82 -21.71 -7.98
C MET A 2 5.93 -21.01 -7.42
N ILE A 3 6.18 -20.84 -7.15
CA ILE A 3 6.16 -20.28 -6.59
C ILE A 3 5.95 -19.40 -6.40
N PRO A 4 5.96 -19.08 -6.48
CA PRO A 4 5.85 -17.91 -6.27
C PRO A 4 5.27 -17.46 -5.25
N VAL A 5 5.00 -17.79 -4.98
CA VAL A 5 4.36 -17.62 -4.01
C VAL A 5 4.86 -16.94 -2.98
N PRO A 6 5.88 -17.18 -2.63
CA PRO A 6 6.33 -16.63 -1.49
C PRO A 6 6.25 -15.20 -1.41
N HIS A 7 6.66 -14.50 -2.33
CA HIS A 7 6.68 -13.15 -2.09
C HIS A 7 5.40 -12.51 -2.12
N ASP A 8 4.50 -13.06 -2.79
CA ASP A 8 3.30 -12.37 -2.87
C ASP A 8 2.54 -12.59 -1.67
N GLY A 9 2.90 -13.51 -0.89
CA GLY A 9 2.07 -13.78 0.18
C GLY A 9 2.53 -13.37 1.51
N ARG A 10 3.33 -12.40 1.64
CA ARG A 10 3.81 -12.08 2.95
C ARG A 10 2.72 -11.47 3.82
N VAL A 11 1.94 -12.31 4.44
CA VAL A 11 0.90 -11.87 5.37
C VAL A 11 1.50 -11.90 6.76
N LEU A 12 1.42 -10.78 7.47
CA LEU A 12 2.02 -10.70 8.77
C LEU A 12 1.16 -11.38 9.81
N ASP A 13 1.82 -11.94 10.82
CA ASP A 13 1.13 -12.54 11.92
C ASP A 13 0.49 -11.43 12.74
N VAL A 14 -0.64 -11.69 13.33
CA VAL A 14 -1.31 -10.69 14.15
C VAL A 14 -0.46 -10.28 15.36
N HIS A 15 0.51 -11.09 15.73
CA HIS A 15 1.40 -10.74 16.82
C HIS A 15 2.71 -10.10 16.35
N ASP A 16 2.85 -9.85 15.06
CA ASP A 16 4.04 -9.21 14.54
C ASP A 16 4.13 -7.79 15.08
N PRO A 17 5.30 -7.33 15.48
CA PRO A 17 5.45 -5.97 16.00
C PRO A 17 4.94 -4.90 15.04
N LEU A 18 5.07 -5.12 13.73
CA LEU A 18 4.60 -4.13 12.78
C LEU A 18 3.08 -4.00 12.84
N VAL A 19 2.39 -5.11 13.03
CA VAL A 19 0.94 -5.08 13.16
C VAL A 19 0.59 -4.35 14.47
N GLY A 20 1.34 -4.60 15.51
CA GLY A 20 1.13 -3.93 16.77
C GLY A 20 1.25 -2.42 16.66
N TYR A 21 2.26 -1.94 15.95
CA TYR A 21 2.43 -0.51 15.77
C TYR A 21 1.20 0.10 15.12
N VAL A 22 0.68 -0.55 14.08
CA VAL A 22 -0.47 -0.01 13.38
C VAL A 22 -1.69 0.01 14.28
N ARG A 23 -1.89 -1.05 15.04
CA ARG A 23 -3.06 -1.12 15.91
C ARG A 23 -3.00 -0.10 17.03
N GLU A 24 -1.80 0.32 17.40
CA GLU A 24 -1.63 1.31 18.43
C GLU A 24 -1.68 2.73 17.87
N GLY A 25 -1.93 2.88 16.58
CA GLY A 25 -1.96 4.19 15.97
C GLY A 25 -0.60 4.73 15.61
N ARG A 26 0.41 3.85 15.58
CA ARG A 26 1.79 4.26 15.27
C ARG A 26 2.19 3.82 13.89
N THR A 27 1.43 4.25 12.89
CA THR A 27 1.72 3.91 11.52
C THR A 27 3.06 4.45 11.07
N ASP A 28 3.52 5.53 11.70
CA ASP A 28 4.82 6.09 11.38
C ASP A 28 5.92 5.06 11.61
N ARG A 29 5.78 4.25 12.65
CA ARG A 29 6.78 3.23 12.92
C ARG A 29 6.78 2.15 11.85
N PHE A 30 5.61 1.83 11.34
CA PHE A 30 5.51 0.86 10.26
C PHE A 30 6.26 1.41 9.04
N TYR A 31 5.99 2.64 8.66
CA TYR A 31 6.58 3.21 7.46
C TYR A 31 8.08 3.47 7.60
N LYS A 32 8.58 3.59 8.79
CA LYS A 32 10.01 3.78 9.01
C LYS A 32 10.76 2.47 9.14
N SER A 33 10.06 1.35 9.21
CA SER A 33 10.71 0.08 9.41
C SER A 33 11.51 -0.34 8.19
N MET A 34 12.53 -1.13 8.41
CA MET A 34 13.35 -1.64 7.33
C MET A 34 12.52 -2.59 6.46
N ASP A 35 11.61 -3.32 7.07
CA ASP A 35 10.77 -4.25 6.34
C ASP A 35 9.92 -3.49 5.31
N TRP A 36 9.37 -2.36 5.71
CA TRP A 36 8.57 -1.57 4.77
C TRP A 36 9.46 -0.96 3.68
N GLN A 37 10.61 -0.40 4.07
CA GLN A 37 11.49 0.22 3.10
C GLN A 37 11.92 -0.79 2.03
N ARG A 38 12.21 -2.00 2.45
CA ARG A 38 12.62 -3.03 1.54
C ARG A 38 11.46 -3.46 0.64
N LYS A 39 10.29 -3.65 1.22
CA LYS A 39 9.12 -4.06 0.46
C LYS A 39 8.72 -2.95 -0.54
N ARG A 40 8.80 -1.71 -0.12
CA ARG A 40 8.48 -0.61 -1.00
C ARG A 40 9.38 -0.62 -2.23
N ALA A 41 10.67 -0.81 -2.02
CA ALA A 41 11.60 -0.85 -3.12
C ALA A 41 11.32 -2.03 -4.05
N GLU A 42 10.96 -3.18 -3.49
CA GLU A 42 10.64 -4.35 -4.27
C GLU A 42 9.43 -4.13 -5.15
N ILE A 43 8.41 -3.49 -4.60
CA ILE A 43 7.18 -3.25 -5.35
C ILE A 43 7.40 -2.25 -6.47
N ILE A 44 8.14 -1.20 -6.21
CA ILE A 44 8.42 -0.20 -7.25
C ILE A 44 9.20 -0.87 -8.39
N ALA A 45 10.15 -1.73 -8.06
CA ALA A 45 10.91 -2.44 -9.07
C ALA A 45 10.04 -3.43 -9.83
N ARG A 46 9.15 -4.13 -9.12
CA ARG A 46 8.22 -5.05 -9.77
C ARG A 46 7.38 -4.33 -10.82
N ASP A 47 6.98 -3.10 -10.50
CA ASP A 47 6.12 -2.32 -11.36
C ASP A 47 6.92 -1.46 -12.35
N ASN A 48 8.20 -1.76 -12.51
CA ASN A 48 9.07 -1.11 -13.47
C ASN A 48 9.18 0.39 -13.29
N TYR A 49 9.05 0.85 -12.07
CA TYR A 49 9.15 2.27 -11.73
C TYR A 49 8.10 3.10 -12.47
N GLU A 50 6.97 2.48 -12.76
CA GLU A 50 5.89 3.14 -13.47
C GLU A 50 4.62 3.14 -12.67
N CYS A 51 3.83 4.20 -12.79
CA CYS A 51 2.52 4.25 -12.18
C CYS A 51 1.61 3.26 -12.89
N GLN A 52 1.10 2.30 -12.16
CA GLN A 52 0.30 1.25 -12.75
C GLN A 52 -1.09 1.75 -13.18
N ARG A 53 -1.60 2.76 -12.49
CA ARG A 53 -2.89 3.32 -12.86
C ARG A 53 -2.77 4.11 -14.18
N CYS A 54 -1.70 4.89 -14.33
CA CYS A 54 -1.47 5.60 -15.57
C CYS A 54 -1.32 4.59 -16.71
N LYS A 55 -0.59 3.50 -16.45
CA LYS A 55 -0.36 2.49 -17.45
C LYS A 55 -1.68 1.88 -17.92
N GLN A 56 -2.60 1.62 -17.01
CA GLN A 56 -3.89 1.05 -17.38
C GLN A 56 -4.70 2.03 -18.22
N MET A 57 -4.48 3.30 -18.05
CA MET A 57 -5.20 4.31 -18.82
C MET A 57 -4.48 4.70 -20.09
N GLY A 58 -3.42 3.99 -20.45
CA GLY A 58 -2.68 4.30 -21.64
C GLY A 58 -1.78 5.51 -21.55
N ARG A 59 -1.43 5.89 -20.32
CA ARG A 59 -0.54 7.02 -20.08
C ARG A 59 0.74 6.54 -19.46
N VAL A 60 1.75 7.40 -19.48
CA VAL A 60 3.01 7.11 -18.85
C VAL A 60 3.12 7.98 -17.60
N GLY A 61 3.44 7.41 -16.50
CA GLY A 61 3.63 8.18 -15.27
C GLY A 61 4.69 7.53 -14.42
N PRO A 62 5.40 8.31 -13.63
CA PRO A 62 6.47 7.76 -12.81
C PRO A 62 5.91 7.02 -11.61
N GLY A 63 6.61 6.01 -11.16
CA GLY A 63 6.24 5.28 -9.96
C GLY A 63 6.85 5.98 -8.77
N GLU A 64 6.06 6.76 -8.08
CA GLU A 64 6.55 7.58 -7.00
C GLU A 64 6.23 7.09 -5.60
N MET A 65 5.20 6.30 -5.47
CA MET A 65 4.85 5.80 -4.16
C MET A 65 4.11 4.49 -4.26
N VAL A 66 4.05 3.77 -3.17
CA VAL A 66 3.38 2.49 -3.11
C VAL A 66 2.12 2.65 -2.28
N HIS A 67 1.00 2.26 -2.84
CA HIS A 67 -0.32 2.41 -2.23
C HIS A 67 -0.81 1.06 -1.72
N HIS A 68 -1.42 1.05 -0.54
CA HIS A 68 -2.06 -0.14 0.00
C HIS A 68 -3.50 -0.17 -0.52
N MET A 69 -3.87 -1.21 -1.23
CA MET A 69 -5.24 -1.28 -1.74
C MET A 69 -6.23 -1.51 -0.61
N MET A 70 -5.91 -2.44 0.31
CA MET A 70 -6.64 -2.53 1.55
C MET A 70 -5.85 -1.65 2.50
N HIS A 71 -6.49 -0.67 3.08
CA HIS A 71 -5.79 0.30 3.90
C HIS A 71 -5.08 -0.35 5.07
N LEU A 72 -3.91 0.14 5.37
CA LEU A 72 -3.09 -0.40 6.43
C LEU A 72 -3.84 -0.48 7.76
N LYS A 73 -4.59 0.54 8.08
CA LYS A 73 -5.33 0.54 9.33
C LYS A 73 -6.38 -0.52 9.38
N ASP A 74 -7.00 -0.82 8.25
CA ASP A 74 -8.09 -1.79 8.22
C ASP A 74 -7.54 -3.21 8.25
N GLU A 75 -6.41 -3.42 7.61
CA GLU A 75 -5.86 -4.75 7.56
C GLU A 75 -4.36 -4.71 7.67
N PRO A 76 -3.83 -4.50 8.86
CA PRO A 76 -2.37 -4.38 9.03
C PRO A 76 -1.60 -5.61 8.65
N THR A 77 -2.23 -6.78 8.70
CA THR A 77 -1.53 -8.01 8.33
C THR A 77 -1.18 -8.05 6.85
N LEU A 78 -1.83 -7.23 6.05
CA LEU A 78 -1.55 -7.15 4.62
C LEU A 78 -0.61 -5.99 4.28
N GLY A 79 0.00 -5.40 5.27
CA GLY A 79 0.86 -4.25 5.04
C GLY A 79 2.08 -4.52 4.20
N LEU A 80 2.55 -5.76 4.17
CA LEU A 80 3.70 -6.14 3.37
C LEU A 80 3.35 -7.20 2.32
N CYS A 81 2.07 -7.36 2.04
CA CYS A 81 1.63 -8.35 1.08
C CYS A 81 1.71 -7.76 -0.33
N ASP A 82 2.48 -8.39 -1.19
CA ASP A 82 2.69 -7.88 -2.55
C ASP A 82 1.39 -7.65 -3.30
N ASP A 83 0.43 -8.53 -3.13
CA ASP A 83 -0.84 -8.41 -3.83
C ASP A 83 -1.68 -7.23 -3.37
N ASN A 84 -1.36 -6.69 -2.22
CA ASN A 84 -2.08 -5.55 -1.68
C ASN A 84 -1.40 -4.23 -2.00
N LEU A 85 -0.31 -4.27 -2.74
CA LEU A 85 0.52 -3.09 -2.97
C LEU A 85 0.63 -2.78 -4.46
N VAL A 86 0.56 -1.50 -4.78
CA VAL A 86 0.65 -1.07 -6.17
C VAL A 86 1.39 0.26 -6.23
N THR A 87 2.21 0.44 -7.26
CA THR A 87 2.96 1.67 -7.43
C THR A 87 2.13 2.70 -8.19
N LEU A 88 2.08 3.91 -7.68
CA LEU A 88 1.31 5.00 -8.28
C LEU A 88 2.15 6.27 -8.35
N CYS A 89 1.77 7.19 -9.22
CA CYS A 89 2.36 8.51 -9.21
C CYS A 89 1.58 9.37 -8.22
N ASN A 90 2.12 10.52 -7.87
CA ASN A 90 1.48 11.39 -6.89
C ASN A 90 0.08 11.77 -7.31
N ARG A 91 -0.12 12.07 -8.58
CA ARG A 91 -1.42 12.47 -9.05
C ARG A 91 -2.45 11.34 -8.95
N CYS A 92 -2.07 10.15 -9.39
CA CYS A 92 -2.99 9.03 -9.31
C CYS A 92 -3.29 8.66 -7.87
N HIS A 93 -2.30 8.76 -7.00
CA HIS A 93 -2.51 8.47 -5.59
C HIS A 93 -3.54 9.44 -5.01
N ALA A 94 -3.43 10.71 -5.35
CA ALA A 94 -4.39 11.70 -4.88
C ALA A 94 -5.79 11.43 -5.44
N GLU A 95 -5.87 11.03 -6.71
CA GLU A 95 -7.16 10.74 -7.33
C GLU A 95 -7.82 9.52 -6.70
N VAL A 96 -7.04 8.51 -6.40
CA VAL A 96 -7.57 7.33 -5.76
C VAL A 96 -8.12 7.68 -4.38
N HIS A 97 -7.40 8.49 -3.63
CA HIS A 97 -7.88 8.89 -2.33
C HIS A 97 -9.16 9.70 -2.45
N GLU A 98 -9.26 10.53 -3.45
CA GLU A 98 -10.45 11.32 -3.66
C GLU A 98 -11.63 10.41 -3.98
N GLN A 99 -11.42 9.38 -4.79
CA GLN A 99 -12.48 8.46 -5.10
C GLN A 99 -12.91 7.66 -3.88
N GLU A 100 -11.98 7.34 -3.04
CA GLU A 100 -12.29 6.62 -1.81
C GLU A 100 -13.07 7.49 -0.83
N LEU A 101 -12.82 8.79 -0.88
CA LEU A 101 -13.52 9.67 0.01
C LEU A 101 -14.94 9.87 -0.42
N SER A 102 -15.20 9.80 -1.72
CA SER A 102 -16.56 10.01 -2.17
C SER A 102 -17.16 8.64 -2.40
N GLY A 103 -18.35 8.51 -2.54
CA GLY A 103 -19.01 7.26 -2.80
C GLY A 103 -19.02 6.34 -1.61
N ASN A 104 -18.92 5.07 -1.84
CA ASN A 104 -19.05 4.12 -0.82
C ASN A 104 -18.06 4.20 0.23
N TYR A 105 -16.85 4.53 -0.12
CA TYR A 105 -15.82 4.49 0.82
C TYR A 105 -15.96 5.52 1.87
N ALA A 106 -16.50 6.62 1.54
CA ALA A 106 -16.70 7.69 2.46
C ALA A 106 -17.47 7.28 3.64
N ARG A 107 -18.33 6.35 3.48
CA ARG A 107 -19.11 5.96 4.52
C ARG A 107 -18.37 5.27 5.59
N ARG A 108 -17.34 4.66 5.29
CA ARG A 108 -16.68 3.99 6.26
C ARG A 108 -15.85 4.89 6.99
N ASN A 109 -15.72 5.81 6.70
CA ASN A 109 -15.08 6.65 7.29
C ASN A 109 -14.02 6.98 7.56
N ASN A 110 -13.66 7.42 7.61
CA ASN A 110 -12.79 7.95 8.03
C ASN A 110 -11.55 7.65 8.13
N VAL A 111 -11.20 6.92 7.92
CA VAL A 111 -10.02 6.55 8.05
C VAL A 111 -9.03 7.09 7.25
N LEU A 112 -9.31 7.72 6.28
CA LEU A 112 -8.42 8.23 5.43
C LEU A 112 -7.37 9.01 5.95
N SER A 113 -7.56 9.73 6.89
CA SER A 113 -6.58 10.63 7.39
C SER A 113 -5.35 9.94 7.86
N ASP A 114 -5.37 8.69 8.05
CA ASP A 114 -4.23 8.04 8.52
C ASP A 114 -3.34 7.53 7.49
N GLU A 115 -3.73 7.58 6.28
CA GLU A 115 -2.90 7.07 5.24
C GLU A 115 -1.94 8.12 4.83
N ARG A 116 -0.80 8.17 5.50
CA ARG A 116 0.13 9.08 5.15
C ARG A 116 1.18 8.43 4.49
N TRP A 117 1.59 8.76 3.40
CA TRP A 117 2.63 8.14 2.63
C TRP A 117 3.94 8.95 2.64
#